data_cbec4359d253e420f0167809b2cc8c6b
#
_entry.id   cbec4359d253e420f0167809b2cc8c6b
#
_cell.length_a   1.000
_cell.length_b   1.000
_cell.length_c   1.000
_cell.angle_alpha   90.00
_cell.angle_beta   90.00
_cell.angle_gamma   90.00
#
_symmetry.space_group_name_H-M   'P 1'
#
loop_
_entity.id
_entity.type
_entity.pdbx_description
1 polymer ?
#
loop_
_entity_poly.entity_id
_entity_poly.type
_entity_poly.pdbx_seq_one_letter_code
_entity_poly.pdbx_strand_id
1 'polypeptide(L)'
;MATALIKAIKSGSYTCLCLALAGLPFYPRATTAQNIGLPNQTWSAEVIRSHGQPVIPLFDGWYPNDDGSSTICFGFFNMNSEQALDIPLGEQNYLTTDFAGLDLTSVLLPTHFDPLPPAYRHVFCAYSINVPAGFDTSNRITWHLTANGQTLKVPGKVIPEYILDEPRSNGRGDVAPLVTLTDDAAGVRGRTGIHHPEILTASVNEPLGLSAHIDHSDEMLWVGWAQHSGPGQVEFDKKEYEIESGSTTAVTARFSEPGEYVVRMQTIDDIAAFEFYCCHTNAYFHINVEN
;
A
#
# COMPACT_ATOMS: atom_id res chain seq x y z
N MET A 1 -21.78 -12.89 78.77
CA MET A 1 -20.87 -13.12 79.86
C MET A 1 -19.53 -12.52 79.55
N ALA A 2 -19.34 -11.49 80.18
CA ALA A 2 -18.24 -11.07 81.08
C ALA A 2 -17.02 -10.56 80.24
N THR A 3 -16.34 -9.52 80.51
CA THR A 3 -16.44 -8.39 81.45
C THR A 3 -15.24 -7.48 81.09
N ALA A 4 -15.46 -6.22 81.24
CA ALA A 4 -14.49 -5.12 81.04
C ALA A 4 -13.18 -5.32 81.81
N LEU A 5 -12.10 -4.76 81.38
CA LEU A 5 -11.18 -4.05 82.29
C LEU A 5 -10.48 -2.89 81.57
N ILE A 6 -10.79 -1.70 82.01
CA ILE A 6 -10.13 -0.43 81.82
C ILE A 6 -8.79 -0.46 82.56
N LYS A 7 -7.70 0.01 81.97
CA LYS A 7 -6.64 0.67 82.74
C LYS A 7 -6.02 1.80 81.89
N ALA A 8 -6.28 2.99 82.36
CA ALA A 8 -5.61 4.24 81.99
C ALA A 8 -4.16 4.23 82.52
N ILE A 9 -3.22 4.67 81.71
CA ILE A 9 -1.96 5.19 82.19
C ILE A 9 -1.51 6.39 81.32
N LYS A 10 -1.66 7.53 81.97
CA LYS A 10 -0.78 8.68 82.00
C LYS A 10 -0.25 9.31 80.72
N SER A 11 -0.72 10.50 80.54
CA SER A 11 -0.07 11.70 79.98
C SER A 11 1.46 11.69 79.95
N GLY A 12 2.02 11.87 78.78
CA GLY A 12 3.43 12.24 78.59
C GLY A 12 3.52 13.07 77.32
N SER A 13 3.77 14.34 77.48
CA SER A 13 4.02 15.35 76.45
C SER A 13 4.86 14.88 75.28
N TYR A 14 4.25 14.71 74.16
CA TYR A 14 4.90 14.76 72.83
C TYR A 14 4.09 15.61 71.86
N THR A 15 3.76 16.77 72.28
CA THR A 15 3.12 17.80 71.46
C THR A 15 4.16 18.84 71.11
N CYS A 16 5.13 18.55 70.25
CA CYS A 16 5.92 19.62 69.67
C CYS A 16 6.90 19.19 68.57
N LEU A 17 6.58 18.20 67.73
CA LEU A 17 7.44 17.96 66.56
C LEU A 17 6.72 17.64 65.25
N CYS A 18 5.40 17.77 65.19
CA CYS A 18 4.65 17.51 63.96
C CYS A 18 4.15 18.76 63.23
N LEU A 19 4.49 19.97 63.67
CA LEU A 19 4.00 21.24 63.11
C LEU A 19 5.00 21.97 62.22
N ALA A 20 6.20 21.42 61.98
CA ALA A 20 7.19 22.06 61.12
C ALA A 20 7.32 21.47 59.68
N LEU A 21 6.51 20.47 59.37
CA LEU A 21 6.53 19.86 57.99
C LEU A 21 5.28 20.13 57.14
N ALA A 22 4.36 20.96 57.64
CA ALA A 22 3.12 21.29 56.95
C ALA A 22 3.19 22.57 56.08
N GLY A 23 4.37 23.11 55.89
CA GLY A 23 4.53 24.42 55.22
C GLY A 23 5.36 24.42 53.93
N LEU A 24 5.73 23.29 53.38
CA LEU A 24 6.30 23.28 52.03
C LEU A 24 5.17 23.21 51.00
N PRO A 25 4.99 24.27 50.20
CA PRO A 25 4.05 24.21 49.11
C PRO A 25 4.53 23.11 48.17
N PHE A 26 3.73 22.04 48.05
CA PHE A 26 3.83 21.11 46.95
C PHE A 26 3.48 21.91 45.70
N TYR A 27 4.49 22.52 45.09
CA TYR A 27 4.35 22.92 43.69
C TYR A 27 4.35 21.63 42.90
N PRO A 28 3.24 21.27 42.21
CA PRO A 28 3.33 20.26 41.20
C PRO A 28 4.33 20.78 40.17
N ARG A 29 5.53 20.23 40.15
CA ARG A 29 6.39 20.38 39.01
C ARG A 29 5.58 19.77 37.87
N ALA A 30 5.00 20.64 37.04
CA ALA A 30 4.65 20.20 35.70
C ALA A 30 5.95 19.62 35.14
N THR A 31 6.02 18.31 35.08
CA THR A 31 6.92 17.63 34.19
C THR A 31 6.41 18.01 32.81
N THR A 32 6.84 19.14 32.30
CA THR A 32 6.87 19.30 30.86
C THR A 32 7.65 18.10 30.37
N ALA A 33 6.94 17.14 29.77
CA ALA A 33 7.59 16.19 28.90
C ALA A 33 8.48 17.07 28.01
N GLN A 34 9.79 16.97 28.21
CA GLN A 34 10.72 17.67 27.35
C GLN A 34 10.46 17.06 25.97
N ASN A 35 9.69 17.78 25.17
CA ASN A 35 9.82 17.67 23.75
C ASN A 35 11.28 18.02 23.48
N ILE A 36 12.14 17.02 23.49
CA ILE A 36 13.48 17.15 23.00
C ILE A 36 13.29 17.28 21.48
N GLY A 37 12.89 18.47 21.08
CA GLY A 37 12.90 18.87 19.70
C GLY A 37 14.36 18.91 19.27
N LEU A 38 14.91 17.76 18.96
CA LEU A 38 16.11 17.73 18.16
C LEU A 38 15.72 18.40 16.84
N PRO A 39 16.46 19.44 16.39
CA PRO A 39 16.07 20.23 15.21
C PRO A 39 15.89 19.43 13.91
N ASN A 40 16.18 18.15 13.94
CA ASN A 40 16.06 17.21 12.82
C ASN A 40 15.37 15.90 13.23
N GLN A 41 14.62 15.87 14.33
CA GLN A 41 13.92 14.67 14.75
C GLN A 41 12.61 14.52 13.97
N THR A 42 12.68 13.76 12.90
CA THR A 42 11.60 13.48 11.96
C THR A 42 10.79 12.22 12.31
N TRP A 43 10.71 11.89 13.59
CA TRP A 43 10.03 10.70 14.11
C TRP A 43 8.57 10.96 14.52
N SER A 44 8.06 12.18 14.38
CA SER A 44 6.64 12.36 14.56
C SER A 44 5.92 11.89 13.30
N ALA A 45 4.89 11.10 13.47
CA ALA A 45 3.97 10.72 12.39
C ALA A 45 3.32 11.94 11.70
N GLU A 46 3.52 13.13 12.25
CA GLU A 46 3.01 14.40 11.76
C GLU A 46 3.96 15.11 10.78
N VAL A 47 5.24 14.71 10.71
CA VAL A 47 6.19 15.33 9.78
C VAL A 47 6.37 14.46 8.56
N ILE A 48 5.41 14.53 7.68
CA ILE A 48 5.54 14.01 6.32
C ILE A 48 6.44 14.97 5.56
N ARG A 49 7.49 14.43 4.95
CA ARG A 49 8.37 15.22 4.10
C ARG A 49 7.81 15.29 2.70
N SER A 50 7.86 16.46 2.10
CA SER A 50 7.41 16.63 0.72
C SER A 50 8.32 15.93 -0.27
N HIS A 51 9.65 15.89 -0.03
CA HIS A 51 10.66 15.40 -0.98
C HIS A 51 11.82 14.67 -0.27
N GLY A 52 12.59 13.92 -1.05
CA GLY A 52 13.88 13.35 -0.63
C GLY A 52 13.77 12.10 0.24
N GLN A 53 12.59 11.52 0.37
CA GLN A 53 12.37 10.28 1.10
C GLN A 53 12.39 9.07 0.16
N PRO A 54 12.71 7.86 0.68
CA PRO A 54 12.67 6.64 -0.12
C PRO A 54 11.25 6.21 -0.47
N VAL A 55 11.16 5.32 -1.45
CA VAL A 55 10.01 4.42 -1.64
C VAL A 55 10.30 3.14 -0.92
N ILE A 56 9.39 2.68 -0.08
CA ILE A 56 9.51 1.43 0.67
C ILE A 56 8.81 0.33 -0.12
N PRO A 57 9.53 -0.71 -0.59
CA PRO A 57 8.89 -1.88 -1.17
C PRO A 57 8.22 -2.69 -0.06
N LEU A 58 7.03 -3.21 -0.32
CA LEU A 58 6.23 -3.97 0.62
C LEU A 58 5.89 -5.34 0.06
N PHE A 59 5.83 -6.33 0.93
CA PHE A 59 5.26 -7.63 0.63
C PHE A 59 3.84 -7.68 1.20
N ASP A 60 2.86 -7.70 0.31
CA ASP A 60 1.45 -7.61 0.70
C ASP A 60 0.86 -8.98 1.05
N GLY A 61 1.48 -10.04 0.58
CA GLY A 61 1.02 -11.38 0.86
C GLY A 61 0.95 -12.26 -0.41
N TRP A 62 0.24 -13.36 -0.29
CA TRP A 62 0.09 -14.35 -1.36
C TRP A 62 -1.25 -15.07 -1.27
N TYR A 63 -1.66 -15.69 -2.34
CA TYR A 63 -2.83 -16.58 -2.36
C TYR A 63 -2.61 -17.78 -3.30
N PRO A 64 -3.21 -18.95 -2.99
CA PRO A 64 -3.13 -20.12 -3.83
C PRO A 64 -4.03 -19.98 -5.06
N ASN A 65 -3.61 -20.53 -6.18
CA ASN A 65 -4.39 -20.66 -7.40
C ASN A 65 -4.96 -22.08 -7.55
N ASP A 66 -6.02 -22.25 -8.36
CA ASP A 66 -6.69 -23.53 -8.56
C ASP A 66 -5.80 -24.59 -9.22
N ASP A 67 -4.79 -24.17 -9.97
CA ASP A 67 -3.83 -25.04 -10.66
C ASP A 67 -2.67 -25.53 -9.76
N GLY A 68 -2.68 -25.15 -8.47
CA GLY A 68 -1.66 -25.45 -7.49
C GLY A 68 -0.46 -24.51 -7.50
N SER A 69 -0.44 -23.53 -8.39
CA SER A 69 0.50 -22.41 -8.32
C SER A 69 0.09 -21.43 -7.21
N SER A 70 0.91 -20.42 -6.94
CA SER A 70 0.57 -19.35 -6.02
C SER A 70 0.89 -17.99 -6.62
N THR A 71 0.10 -16.98 -6.28
CA THR A 71 0.35 -15.61 -6.66
C THR A 71 0.88 -14.82 -5.46
N ILE A 72 2.05 -14.21 -5.62
CA ILE A 72 2.70 -13.36 -4.61
C ILE A 72 2.47 -11.91 -5.02
N CYS A 73 2.00 -11.08 -4.08
CA CYS A 73 1.72 -9.67 -4.26
C CYS A 73 2.78 -8.79 -3.60
N PHE A 74 3.20 -7.77 -4.32
CA PHE A 74 4.06 -6.70 -3.83
C PHE A 74 3.40 -5.34 -4.02
N GLY A 75 3.50 -4.53 -3.00
CA GLY A 75 3.08 -3.15 -3.01
C GLY A 75 4.23 -2.20 -2.66
N PHE A 76 3.91 -0.95 -2.52
CA PHE A 76 4.90 0.04 -2.11
C PHE A 76 4.27 1.18 -1.32
N PHE A 77 5.15 1.92 -0.65
CA PHE A 77 4.82 3.11 0.10
C PHE A 77 5.80 4.22 -0.28
N ASN A 78 5.33 5.25 -0.98
CA ASN A 78 6.12 6.44 -1.23
C ASN A 78 6.08 7.34 0.01
N MET A 79 7.22 7.54 0.66
CA MET A 79 7.32 8.34 1.87
C MET A 79 7.26 9.86 1.62
N ASN A 80 7.31 10.28 0.36
CA ASN A 80 7.16 11.69 0.00
C ASN A 80 5.67 12.05 -0.11
N SER A 81 5.30 13.26 0.27
CA SER A 81 3.93 13.74 0.11
C SER A 81 3.67 14.48 -1.21
N GLU A 82 4.74 14.91 -1.90
CA GLU A 82 4.65 15.71 -3.13
C GLU A 82 5.55 15.20 -4.25
N GLN A 83 6.60 14.44 -3.93
CA GLN A 83 7.56 13.96 -4.92
C GLN A 83 7.15 12.60 -5.46
N ALA A 84 6.83 12.54 -6.76
CA ALA A 84 6.90 11.30 -7.52
C ALA A 84 8.36 10.90 -7.77
N LEU A 85 8.63 9.63 -7.87
CA LEU A 85 9.95 9.09 -8.13
C LEU A 85 9.90 8.13 -9.32
N ASP A 86 10.81 8.33 -10.27
CA ASP A 86 11.05 7.42 -11.37
C ASP A 86 12.31 6.59 -11.06
N ILE A 87 12.13 5.28 -10.90
CA ILE A 87 13.18 4.33 -10.56
C ILE A 87 13.22 3.26 -11.66
N PRO A 88 14.09 3.42 -12.66
CA PRO A 88 14.12 2.53 -13.80
C PRO A 88 14.56 1.11 -13.43
N LEU A 89 14.12 0.14 -14.22
CA LEU A 89 14.57 -1.25 -14.10
C LEU A 89 16.08 -1.36 -14.26
N GLY A 90 16.69 -2.31 -13.55
CA GLY A 90 18.12 -2.56 -13.56
C GLY A 90 18.72 -2.49 -12.16
N GLU A 91 19.85 -1.81 -11.97
CA GLU A 91 20.58 -1.80 -10.71
C GLU A 91 19.78 -1.18 -9.53
N GLN A 92 18.79 -0.32 -9.82
CA GLN A 92 18.01 0.38 -8.82
C GLN A 92 16.64 -0.26 -8.53
N ASN A 93 16.15 -1.10 -9.44
CA ASN A 93 14.82 -1.71 -9.32
C ASN A 93 14.83 -3.09 -10.00
N TYR A 94 14.92 -4.13 -9.18
CA TYR A 94 15.03 -5.50 -9.69
C TYR A 94 14.57 -6.54 -8.68
N LEU A 95 14.30 -7.73 -9.19
CA LEU A 95 13.96 -8.91 -8.42
C LEU A 95 15.10 -9.91 -8.37
N THR A 96 15.20 -10.63 -7.26
CA THR A 96 16.03 -11.83 -7.13
C THR A 96 15.21 -12.97 -6.54
N THR A 97 15.57 -14.22 -6.85
CA THR A 97 14.96 -15.40 -6.23
C THR A 97 16.02 -16.45 -5.93
N ASP A 98 15.77 -17.27 -4.91
CA ASP A 98 16.54 -18.48 -4.60
C ASP A 98 15.87 -19.75 -5.17
N PHE A 99 14.72 -19.62 -5.82
CA PHE A 99 14.06 -20.73 -6.50
C PHE A 99 14.61 -20.91 -7.92
N ALA A 100 15.24 -22.06 -8.16
CA ALA A 100 15.87 -22.34 -9.43
C ALA A 100 14.86 -22.46 -10.59
N GLY A 101 15.15 -21.76 -11.69
CA GLY A 101 14.35 -21.85 -12.92
C GLY A 101 13.12 -20.93 -12.97
N LEU A 102 12.87 -20.09 -11.94
CA LEU A 102 11.83 -19.07 -12.01
C LEU A 102 12.33 -17.88 -12.86
N ASP A 103 11.64 -17.63 -13.96
CA ASP A 103 11.88 -16.45 -14.78
C ASP A 103 11.14 -15.25 -14.23
N LEU A 104 11.91 -14.21 -13.86
CA LEU A 104 11.38 -12.95 -13.34
C LEU A 104 11.47 -11.81 -14.37
N THR A 105 11.95 -12.07 -15.58
CA THR A 105 12.18 -11.03 -16.59
C THR A 105 10.88 -10.47 -17.18
N SER A 106 9.83 -11.26 -17.15
CA SER A 106 8.49 -10.88 -17.64
C SER A 106 7.61 -10.19 -16.58
N VAL A 107 8.12 -10.05 -15.34
CA VAL A 107 7.34 -9.41 -14.28
C VAL A 107 7.22 -7.91 -14.54
N LEU A 108 5.99 -7.43 -14.54
CA LEU A 108 5.67 -6.03 -14.76
C LEU A 108 5.93 -5.20 -13.50
N LEU A 109 7.19 -4.84 -13.25
CA LEU A 109 7.56 -3.99 -12.13
C LEU A 109 7.16 -2.54 -12.36
N PRO A 110 6.64 -1.84 -11.32
CA PRO A 110 6.44 -0.40 -11.40
C PRO A 110 7.79 0.32 -11.48
N THR A 111 7.86 1.35 -12.32
CA THR A 111 9.02 2.26 -12.38
C THR A 111 8.65 3.68 -11.98
N HIS A 112 7.37 4.01 -11.90
CA HIS A 112 6.84 5.28 -11.45
C HIS A 112 6.12 5.10 -10.10
N PHE A 113 6.42 5.99 -9.15
CA PHE A 113 5.94 5.95 -7.79
C PHE A 113 5.35 7.28 -7.39
N ASP A 114 4.06 7.45 -7.61
CA ASP A 114 3.33 8.66 -7.24
C ASP A 114 3.36 8.90 -5.72
N PRO A 115 3.36 10.16 -5.25
CA PRO A 115 3.04 10.48 -3.88
C PRO A 115 1.56 10.17 -3.63
N LEU A 116 1.29 9.48 -2.54
CA LEU A 116 -0.07 9.12 -2.18
C LEU A 116 -0.67 10.17 -1.22
N PRO A 117 -1.99 10.38 -1.28
CA PRO A 117 -2.70 11.17 -0.28
C PRO A 117 -2.38 10.71 1.15
N PRO A 118 -2.37 11.59 2.15
CA PRO A 118 -2.00 11.23 3.52
C PRO A 118 -2.80 10.07 4.12
N ALA A 119 -4.03 9.86 3.66
CA ALA A 119 -4.90 8.79 4.14
C ALA A 119 -4.55 7.41 3.55
N TYR A 120 -3.95 7.36 2.35
CA TYR A 120 -3.70 6.12 1.62
C TYR A 120 -2.29 6.13 1.05
N ARG A 121 -1.30 5.79 1.87
CA ARG A 121 0.10 5.80 1.43
C ARG A 121 0.61 4.49 0.87
N HIS A 122 -0.19 3.44 0.99
CA HIS A 122 0.16 2.11 0.54
C HIS A 122 -0.55 1.80 -0.78
N VAL A 123 0.22 1.53 -1.82
CA VAL A 123 -0.28 0.93 -3.05
C VAL A 123 -0.24 -0.57 -2.89
N PHE A 124 -1.40 -1.16 -2.61
CA PHE A 124 -1.54 -2.60 -2.42
C PHE A 124 -1.45 -3.34 -3.74
N CYS A 125 -0.70 -4.45 -3.72
CA CYS A 125 -0.55 -5.35 -4.86
C CYS A 125 -0.33 -4.58 -6.18
N ALA A 126 0.67 -3.68 -6.17
CA ALA A 126 1.03 -2.89 -7.33
C ALA A 126 1.41 -3.77 -8.52
N TYR A 127 1.97 -4.94 -8.22
CA TYR A 127 2.21 -6.02 -9.18
C TYR A 127 2.20 -7.38 -8.48
N SER A 128 2.03 -8.42 -9.26
CA SER A 128 2.01 -9.78 -8.76
C SER A 128 2.94 -10.70 -9.55
N ILE A 129 3.34 -11.80 -8.92
CA ILE A 129 4.22 -12.81 -9.50
C ILE A 129 3.57 -14.17 -9.29
N ASN A 130 3.36 -14.90 -10.39
CA ASN A 130 2.91 -16.28 -10.29
C ASN A 130 4.12 -17.21 -10.09
N VAL A 131 4.07 -18.02 -9.03
CA VAL A 131 5.11 -18.99 -8.67
C VAL A 131 4.56 -20.41 -8.79
N PRO A 132 5.37 -21.38 -9.28
CA PRO A 132 4.91 -22.74 -9.50
C PRO A 132 4.62 -23.48 -8.18
N ALA A 133 3.88 -24.56 -8.24
CA ALA A 133 3.52 -25.41 -7.09
C ALA A 133 4.69 -25.91 -6.23
N GLY A 134 5.90 -25.96 -6.80
CA GLY A 134 7.13 -26.31 -6.04
C GLY A 134 7.75 -25.19 -5.23
N PHE A 135 7.24 -23.96 -5.35
CA PHE A 135 7.70 -22.82 -4.56
C PHE A 135 7.08 -22.93 -3.15
N ASP A 136 7.90 -23.15 -2.15
CA ASP A 136 7.46 -23.41 -0.77
C ASP A 136 7.95 -22.34 0.23
N THR A 137 7.70 -22.55 1.51
CA THR A 137 8.06 -21.62 2.59
C THR A 137 9.57 -21.36 2.73
N SER A 138 10.44 -22.20 2.16
CA SER A 138 11.89 -22.03 2.16
C SER A 138 12.35 -21.06 1.07
N ASN A 139 11.56 -20.91 0.03
CA ASN A 139 11.87 -20.05 -1.11
C ASN A 139 11.43 -18.61 -0.88
N ARG A 140 12.05 -17.71 -1.62
CA ARG A 140 11.68 -16.29 -1.58
C ARG A 140 11.94 -15.61 -2.92
N ILE A 141 11.17 -14.58 -3.19
CA ILE A 141 11.45 -13.56 -4.19
C ILE A 141 11.74 -12.28 -3.42
N THR A 142 12.82 -11.61 -3.73
CA THR A 142 13.18 -10.36 -3.05
C THR A 142 13.15 -9.21 -4.05
N TRP A 143 12.32 -8.21 -3.75
CA TRP A 143 12.32 -6.95 -4.49
C TRP A 143 13.34 -6.00 -3.88
N HIS A 144 14.23 -5.48 -4.74
CA HIS A 144 15.25 -4.49 -4.41
C HIS A 144 14.89 -3.16 -5.05
N LEU A 145 14.85 -2.10 -4.24
CA LEU A 145 14.50 -0.77 -4.70
C LEU A 145 15.44 0.27 -4.10
N THR A 146 16.08 1.06 -4.96
CA THR A 146 17.03 2.11 -4.54
C THR A 146 16.48 3.46 -4.93
N ALA A 147 16.22 4.31 -3.95
CA ALA A 147 15.76 5.67 -4.13
C ALA A 147 16.44 6.62 -3.15
N ASN A 148 16.77 7.83 -3.59
CA ASN A 148 17.36 8.87 -2.75
C ASN A 148 18.56 8.39 -1.90
N GLY A 149 19.42 7.54 -2.50
CA GLY A 149 20.62 7.00 -1.87
C GLY A 149 20.37 5.88 -0.84
N GLN A 150 19.14 5.39 -0.72
CA GLN A 150 18.78 4.28 0.16
C GLN A 150 18.35 3.07 -0.66
N THR A 151 18.95 1.93 -0.38
CA THR A 151 18.54 0.64 -0.94
C THR A 151 17.70 -0.11 0.08
N LEU A 152 16.44 -0.32 -0.23
CA LEU A 152 15.50 -1.11 0.55
C LEU A 152 15.20 -2.41 -0.17
N LYS A 153 14.87 -3.44 0.58
CA LYS A 153 14.51 -4.74 0.02
C LYS A 153 13.46 -5.43 0.87
N VAL A 154 12.56 -6.14 0.21
CA VAL A 154 11.53 -6.92 0.88
C VAL A 154 11.46 -8.32 0.29
N PRO A 155 11.54 -9.39 1.11
CA PRO A 155 11.31 -10.75 0.66
C PRO A 155 9.80 -11.08 0.67
N GLY A 156 9.29 -11.63 -0.42
CA GLY A 156 7.98 -12.27 -0.52
C GLY A 156 8.10 -13.77 -0.38
N LYS A 157 7.19 -14.40 0.36
CA LYS A 157 7.18 -15.83 0.69
C LYS A 157 5.75 -16.38 0.73
N VAL A 158 5.60 -17.67 0.45
CA VAL A 158 4.34 -18.40 0.65
C VAL A 158 4.26 -18.95 2.08
N ILE A 159 3.99 -18.08 3.05
CA ILE A 159 3.85 -18.44 4.47
C ILE A 159 2.43 -18.17 4.97
N PRO A 160 1.87 -19.01 5.86
CA PRO A 160 0.47 -18.93 6.28
C PRO A 160 0.05 -17.58 6.85
N GLU A 161 0.97 -16.87 7.51
CA GLU A 161 0.71 -15.58 8.16
C GLU A 161 0.43 -14.44 7.18
N TYR A 162 0.76 -14.64 5.90
CA TYR A 162 0.60 -13.64 4.85
C TYR A 162 -0.32 -14.11 3.72
N ILE A 163 -1.19 -15.08 4.01
CA ILE A 163 -2.20 -15.48 3.05
C ILE A 163 -3.23 -14.35 2.89
N LEU A 164 -3.43 -13.94 1.67
CA LEU A 164 -4.44 -12.94 1.32
C LEU A 164 -5.79 -13.63 1.13
N ASP A 165 -6.84 -12.86 1.32
CA ASP A 165 -8.17 -13.28 0.90
C ASP A 165 -8.16 -13.58 -0.59
N GLU A 166 -8.84 -14.64 -0.92
CA GLU A 166 -8.93 -15.11 -2.29
C GLU A 166 -9.61 -14.06 -3.17
N PRO A 167 -9.07 -13.75 -4.39
CA PRO A 167 -9.65 -12.70 -5.23
C PRO A 167 -11.11 -12.94 -5.65
N ARG A 168 -11.63 -14.16 -5.47
CA ARG A 168 -13.00 -14.53 -5.74
C ARG A 168 -13.91 -14.54 -4.51
N SER A 169 -13.34 -14.53 -3.30
CA SER A 169 -14.09 -14.48 -2.05
C SER A 169 -13.16 -14.15 -0.88
N ASN A 170 -13.57 -13.25 -0.01
CA ASN A 170 -12.86 -12.86 1.20
C ASN A 170 -13.28 -13.65 2.45
N GLY A 171 -13.90 -14.81 2.31
CA GLY A 171 -14.44 -15.56 3.42
C GLY A 171 -15.73 -14.99 4.04
N ARG A 172 -16.10 -13.75 3.69
CA ARG A 172 -17.39 -13.13 4.02
C ARG A 172 -18.38 -13.21 2.85
N GLY A 173 -17.92 -13.66 1.69
CA GLY A 173 -18.71 -13.77 0.47
C GLY A 173 -18.48 -12.65 -0.53
N ASP A 174 -17.67 -11.64 -0.17
CA ASP A 174 -17.33 -10.57 -1.10
C ASP A 174 -16.31 -11.05 -2.13
N VAL A 175 -16.40 -10.54 -3.33
CA VAL A 175 -15.52 -10.86 -4.45
C VAL A 175 -14.99 -9.59 -5.08
N ALA A 176 -13.79 -9.66 -5.66
CA ALA A 176 -13.22 -8.51 -6.36
C ALA A 176 -14.11 -8.08 -7.54
N PRO A 177 -14.15 -6.78 -7.90
CA PRO A 177 -14.90 -6.30 -9.06
C PRO A 177 -14.50 -7.01 -10.35
N LEU A 178 -15.46 -7.30 -11.21
CA LEU A 178 -15.22 -7.86 -12.53
C LEU A 178 -14.86 -6.75 -13.50
N VAL A 179 -13.68 -6.83 -14.11
CA VAL A 179 -13.20 -5.85 -15.09
C VAL A 179 -13.15 -6.47 -16.46
N THR A 180 -13.72 -5.79 -17.44
CA THR A 180 -13.69 -6.13 -18.86
C THR A 180 -13.13 -4.96 -19.66
N LEU A 181 -12.15 -5.21 -20.53
CA LEU A 181 -11.48 -4.17 -21.31
C LEU A 181 -11.99 -4.05 -22.75
N THR A 182 -12.59 -5.11 -23.29
CA THR A 182 -13.18 -5.13 -24.63
C THR A 182 -14.48 -5.90 -24.59
N ASP A 183 -15.42 -5.56 -25.46
CA ASP A 183 -16.77 -6.15 -25.48
C ASP A 183 -16.78 -7.67 -25.69
N ASP A 184 -15.76 -8.23 -26.34
CA ASP A 184 -15.66 -9.66 -26.68
C ASP A 184 -14.79 -10.44 -25.67
N ALA A 185 -14.18 -9.79 -24.68
CA ALA A 185 -13.30 -10.45 -23.72
C ALA A 185 -14.06 -10.95 -22.49
N ALA A 186 -13.63 -12.09 -21.97
CA ALA A 186 -14.08 -12.53 -20.65
C ALA A 186 -13.51 -11.55 -19.59
N GLY A 187 -14.36 -11.09 -18.68
CA GLY A 187 -13.93 -10.26 -17.57
C GLY A 187 -13.02 -11.04 -16.60
N VAL A 188 -12.18 -10.31 -15.89
CA VAL A 188 -11.24 -10.85 -14.89
C VAL A 188 -11.49 -10.19 -13.55
N ARG A 189 -11.31 -10.96 -12.47
CA ARG A 189 -11.34 -10.49 -11.09
C ARG A 189 -9.99 -10.67 -10.44
N GLY A 190 -9.63 -9.75 -9.57
CA GLY A 190 -8.54 -9.92 -8.62
C GLY A 190 -7.24 -9.23 -9.01
N ARG A 191 -6.28 -9.43 -8.14
CA ARG A 191 -5.05 -8.63 -8.05
C ARG A 191 -4.08 -8.85 -9.22
N THR A 192 -4.04 -10.05 -9.78
CA THR A 192 -3.25 -10.32 -11.00
C THR A 192 -3.72 -9.43 -12.15
N GLY A 193 -5.02 -9.14 -12.20
CA GLY A 193 -5.60 -8.19 -13.12
C GLY A 193 -5.75 -8.69 -14.54
N ILE A 194 -6.17 -7.78 -15.41
CA ILE A 194 -6.36 -7.99 -16.85
C ILE A 194 -5.46 -7.02 -17.62
N HIS A 195 -4.87 -7.51 -18.69
CA HIS A 195 -4.10 -6.67 -19.63
C HIS A 195 -4.94 -6.37 -20.85
N HIS A 196 -4.89 -5.12 -21.31
CA HIS A 196 -5.49 -4.76 -22.59
C HIS A 196 -4.85 -5.63 -23.70
N PRO A 197 -5.65 -6.27 -24.57
CA PRO A 197 -5.14 -7.25 -25.53
C PRO A 197 -4.23 -6.63 -26.60
N GLU A 198 -4.35 -5.33 -26.83
CA GLU A 198 -3.57 -4.58 -27.81
C GLU A 198 -2.64 -3.58 -27.13
N ILE A 199 -1.48 -3.33 -27.75
CA ILE A 199 -0.64 -2.18 -27.41
C ILE A 199 -1.26 -0.95 -28.07
N LEU A 200 -1.69 0.01 -27.26
CA LEU A 200 -2.28 1.24 -27.74
C LEU A 200 -1.21 2.18 -28.26
N THR A 201 -1.56 3.06 -29.19
CA THR A 201 -0.66 4.08 -29.72
C THR A 201 -1.17 5.47 -29.35
N ALA A 202 -0.25 6.33 -28.91
CA ALA A 202 -0.50 7.74 -28.62
C ALA A 202 0.60 8.62 -29.22
N SER A 203 0.35 9.91 -29.33
CA SER A 203 1.40 10.90 -29.61
C SER A 203 1.68 11.76 -28.38
N VAL A 204 2.89 12.29 -28.28
CA VAL A 204 3.30 13.17 -27.18
C VAL A 204 2.33 14.35 -27.03
N ASN A 205 1.83 14.58 -25.81
CA ASN A 205 0.86 15.61 -25.44
C ASN A 205 -0.52 15.50 -26.08
N GLU A 206 -0.79 14.50 -26.90
CA GLU A 206 -2.12 14.25 -27.45
C GLU A 206 -2.96 13.40 -26.49
N PRO A 207 -4.28 13.62 -26.40
CA PRO A 207 -5.14 12.89 -25.50
C PRO A 207 -5.39 11.46 -26.01
N LEU A 208 -5.19 10.47 -25.15
CA LEU A 208 -5.59 9.08 -25.36
C LEU A 208 -6.71 8.72 -24.38
N GLY A 209 -7.85 8.23 -24.88
CA GLY A 209 -8.91 7.69 -24.05
C GLY A 209 -8.62 6.25 -23.63
N LEU A 210 -8.71 5.97 -22.32
CA LEU A 210 -8.64 4.64 -21.75
C LEU A 210 -9.96 4.33 -21.07
N SER A 211 -10.48 3.11 -21.26
CA SER A 211 -11.77 2.72 -20.66
C SER A 211 -11.79 1.27 -20.22
N ALA A 212 -12.64 0.99 -19.24
CA ALA A 212 -12.91 -0.35 -18.72
C ALA A 212 -14.37 -0.44 -18.28
N HIS A 213 -15.01 -1.56 -18.52
CA HIS A 213 -16.32 -1.86 -17.93
C HIS A 213 -16.12 -2.60 -16.62
N ILE A 214 -16.85 -2.19 -15.57
CA ILE A 214 -16.70 -2.72 -14.21
C ILE A 214 -18.07 -3.16 -13.70
N ASP A 215 -18.15 -4.40 -13.23
CA ASP A 215 -19.36 -4.98 -12.69
C ASP A 215 -19.10 -5.62 -11.31
N HIS A 216 -20.01 -5.37 -10.36
CA HIS A 216 -19.93 -5.85 -8.99
C HIS A 216 -21.33 -5.97 -8.37
N SER A 217 -21.43 -6.65 -7.22
CA SER A 217 -22.67 -6.70 -6.43
C SER A 217 -22.95 -5.42 -5.67
N ASP A 218 -21.94 -4.64 -5.32
CA ASP A 218 -22.07 -3.36 -4.64
C ASP A 218 -22.51 -2.28 -5.62
N GLU A 219 -23.24 -1.28 -5.13
CA GLU A 219 -23.78 -0.21 -5.97
C GLU A 219 -22.67 0.77 -6.42
N MET A 220 -21.71 1.05 -5.55
CA MET A 220 -20.64 2.03 -5.81
C MET A 220 -19.27 1.38 -5.68
N LEU A 221 -18.37 1.78 -6.56
CA LEU A 221 -17.00 1.29 -6.64
C LEU A 221 -16.03 2.46 -6.75
N TRP A 222 -14.90 2.36 -6.07
CA TRP A 222 -13.80 3.29 -6.26
C TRP A 222 -12.95 2.87 -7.48
N VAL A 223 -12.50 3.86 -8.24
CA VAL A 223 -11.60 3.66 -9.39
C VAL A 223 -10.43 4.63 -9.27
N GLY A 224 -9.22 4.10 -9.42
CA GLY A 224 -7.99 4.87 -9.47
C GLY A 224 -7.16 4.56 -10.71
N TRP A 225 -6.59 5.59 -11.32
CA TRP A 225 -5.69 5.51 -12.47
C TRP A 225 -4.32 6.02 -12.08
N ALA A 226 -3.29 5.28 -12.44
CA ALA A 226 -1.91 5.61 -12.12
C ALA A 226 -0.96 5.24 -13.27
N GLN A 227 0.10 6.00 -13.41
CA GLN A 227 1.25 5.58 -14.20
C GLN A 227 1.94 4.43 -13.45
N HIS A 228 2.09 3.31 -14.13
CA HIS A 228 2.81 2.16 -13.59
C HIS A 228 4.28 2.19 -14.02
N SER A 229 4.50 2.48 -15.29
CA SER A 229 5.86 2.63 -15.84
C SER A 229 5.86 3.56 -17.04
N GLY A 230 7.04 4.05 -17.41
CA GLY A 230 7.25 4.88 -18.59
C GLY A 230 8.38 5.89 -18.41
N PRO A 231 8.94 6.44 -19.50
CA PRO A 231 10.08 7.35 -19.41
C PRO A 231 9.74 8.76 -18.93
N GLY A 232 8.52 9.25 -19.21
CA GLY A 232 8.06 10.58 -18.85
C GLY A 232 6.89 10.54 -17.88
N GLN A 233 6.15 11.64 -17.80
CA GLN A 233 4.98 11.78 -16.93
C GLN A 233 3.67 11.50 -17.69
N VAL A 234 2.71 10.90 -16.99
CA VAL A 234 1.35 10.74 -17.50
C VAL A 234 0.41 11.65 -16.71
N GLU A 235 -0.25 12.56 -17.44
CA GLU A 235 -1.28 13.43 -16.88
C GLU A 235 -2.66 12.84 -17.19
N PHE A 236 -3.48 12.70 -16.15
CA PHE A 236 -4.86 12.22 -16.25
C PHE A 236 -5.83 13.37 -16.02
N ASP A 237 -6.93 13.43 -16.77
CA ASP A 237 -8.02 14.38 -16.53
C ASP A 237 -8.70 14.16 -15.16
N LYS A 238 -8.67 12.93 -14.67
CA LYS A 238 -9.08 12.55 -13.31
C LYS A 238 -8.32 11.28 -12.87
N LYS A 239 -7.77 11.27 -11.65
CA LYS A 239 -7.02 10.12 -11.14
C LYS A 239 -7.88 9.17 -10.31
N GLU A 240 -8.81 9.71 -9.53
CA GLU A 240 -9.60 8.93 -8.56
C GLU A 240 -11.04 9.41 -8.52
N TYR A 241 -11.98 8.48 -8.50
CA TYR A 241 -13.41 8.78 -8.43
C TYR A 241 -14.22 7.52 -8.15
N GLU A 242 -15.48 7.71 -7.78
CA GLU A 242 -16.45 6.63 -7.61
C GLU A 242 -17.32 6.48 -8.86
N ILE A 243 -17.75 5.25 -9.14
CA ILE A 243 -18.67 4.91 -10.22
C ILE A 243 -19.74 3.95 -9.73
N GLU A 244 -20.87 3.93 -10.43
CA GLU A 244 -21.90 2.89 -10.23
C GLU A 244 -21.44 1.57 -10.88
N SER A 245 -21.76 0.44 -10.23
CA SER A 245 -21.57 -0.89 -10.78
C SER A 245 -22.33 -1.07 -12.09
N GLY A 246 -21.80 -1.90 -12.99
CA GLY A 246 -22.36 -2.07 -14.33
C GLY A 246 -22.05 -0.90 -15.28
N SER A 247 -21.16 0.01 -14.88
CA SER A 247 -20.77 1.18 -15.68
C SER A 247 -19.44 1.01 -16.38
N THR A 248 -19.24 1.84 -17.41
CA THR A 248 -17.93 1.99 -18.07
C THR A 248 -17.23 3.21 -17.50
N THR A 249 -16.09 2.97 -16.87
CA THR A 249 -15.16 4.04 -16.48
C THR A 249 -14.32 4.46 -17.68
N ALA A 250 -13.96 5.74 -17.75
CA ALA A 250 -13.07 6.26 -18.77
C ALA A 250 -12.23 7.40 -18.21
N VAL A 251 -10.99 7.52 -18.71
CA VAL A 251 -10.04 8.59 -18.39
C VAL A 251 -9.33 9.03 -19.67
N THR A 252 -8.93 10.29 -19.70
CA THR A 252 -8.04 10.81 -20.74
C THR A 252 -6.63 10.91 -20.17
N ALA A 253 -5.68 10.23 -20.84
CA ALA A 253 -4.27 10.27 -20.50
C ALA A 253 -3.48 11.08 -21.53
N ARG A 254 -2.48 11.86 -21.08
CA ARG A 254 -1.51 12.58 -21.91
C ARG A 254 -0.11 12.22 -21.47
N PHE A 255 0.79 12.02 -22.41
CA PHE A 255 2.15 11.55 -22.15
C PHE A 255 3.14 12.64 -22.53
N SER A 256 4.10 12.93 -21.63
CA SER A 256 5.04 14.04 -21.84
C SER A 256 6.22 13.72 -22.75
N GLU A 257 6.55 12.45 -22.93
CA GLU A 257 7.71 11.98 -23.68
C GLU A 257 7.38 10.75 -24.52
N PRO A 258 8.08 10.48 -25.63
CA PRO A 258 7.90 9.26 -26.39
C PRO A 258 8.49 8.06 -25.66
N GLY A 259 7.92 6.88 -25.88
CA GLY A 259 8.40 5.61 -25.33
C GLY A 259 7.27 4.65 -24.95
N GLU A 260 7.64 3.58 -24.26
CA GLU A 260 6.73 2.55 -23.81
C GLU A 260 6.24 2.88 -22.39
N TYR A 261 4.92 2.90 -22.23
CA TYR A 261 4.26 3.15 -20.94
C TYR A 261 3.34 2.02 -20.57
N VAL A 262 3.14 1.88 -19.26
CA VAL A 262 2.04 1.10 -18.71
C VAL A 262 1.22 2.01 -17.79
N VAL A 263 -0.06 2.10 -18.08
CA VAL A 263 -1.06 2.71 -17.20
C VAL A 263 -1.79 1.60 -16.46
N ARG A 264 -1.91 1.74 -15.14
CA ARG A 264 -2.68 0.84 -14.29
C ARG A 264 -3.97 1.51 -13.84
N MET A 265 -5.08 0.82 -14.02
CA MET A 265 -6.33 1.10 -13.34
C MET A 265 -6.49 0.12 -12.17
N GLN A 266 -7.00 0.59 -11.06
CA GLN A 266 -7.42 -0.25 -9.94
C GLN A 266 -8.86 0.09 -9.59
N THR A 267 -9.67 -0.93 -9.37
CA THR A 267 -11.03 -0.76 -8.86
C THR A 267 -11.20 -1.58 -7.58
N ILE A 268 -11.87 -1.00 -6.60
CA ILE A 268 -11.99 -1.51 -5.25
C ILE A 268 -13.46 -1.41 -4.84
N ASP A 269 -13.97 -2.43 -4.15
CA ASP A 269 -15.29 -2.40 -3.53
C ASP A 269 -15.30 -1.51 -2.27
N ASP A 270 -16.48 -1.29 -1.68
CA ASP A 270 -16.66 -0.45 -0.50
C ASP A 270 -15.95 -1.01 0.75
N ILE A 271 -15.81 -2.32 0.85
CA ILE A 271 -15.17 -2.98 2.00
C ILE A 271 -13.67 -2.75 2.00
N ALA A 272 -13.04 -2.74 0.84
CA ALA A 272 -11.60 -2.53 0.72
C ALA A 272 -11.12 -1.15 1.21
N ALA A 273 -11.99 -0.17 1.30
CA ALA A 273 -11.65 1.12 1.91
C ALA A 273 -11.23 1.00 3.38
N PHE A 274 -11.66 -0.06 4.07
CA PHE A 274 -11.35 -0.32 5.47
C PHE A 274 -10.53 -1.59 5.70
N GLU A 275 -10.56 -2.55 4.77
CA GLU A 275 -9.89 -3.84 4.87
C GLU A 275 -8.89 -4.00 3.73
N PHE A 276 -7.66 -3.67 3.99
CA PHE A 276 -6.53 -3.59 3.04
C PHE A 276 -6.22 -4.88 2.25
N TYR A 277 -6.94 -5.98 2.44
CA TYR A 277 -6.57 -7.30 1.95
C TYR A 277 -7.50 -7.89 0.90
N CYS A 278 -8.66 -7.31 0.68
CA CYS A 278 -9.63 -7.73 -0.32
C CYS A 278 -10.08 -6.47 -1.08
N CYS A 279 -10.51 -6.66 -2.00
CA CYS A 279 -11.29 -7.12 -3.05
C CYS A 279 -11.11 -6.14 -4.20
N HIS A 280 -9.92 -6.03 -4.70
CA HIS A 280 -9.61 -5.14 -5.82
C HIS A 280 -9.20 -5.91 -7.08
N THR A 281 -9.46 -5.29 -8.22
CA THR A 281 -9.01 -5.77 -9.54
C THR A 281 -8.14 -4.71 -10.20
N ASN A 282 -7.01 -5.16 -10.74
CA ASN A 282 -6.13 -4.34 -11.54
C ASN A 282 -6.43 -4.50 -13.04
N ALA A 283 -6.23 -3.44 -13.81
CA ALA A 283 -6.19 -3.50 -15.27
C ALA A 283 -4.96 -2.73 -15.78
N TYR A 284 -4.31 -3.25 -16.81
CA TYR A 284 -3.07 -2.71 -17.36
C TYR A 284 -3.24 -2.40 -18.84
N PHE A 285 -2.86 -1.17 -19.21
CA PHE A 285 -2.86 -0.69 -20.59
C PHE A 285 -1.41 -0.44 -21.01
N HIS A 286 -0.97 -1.14 -22.04
CA HIS A 286 0.35 -0.96 -22.64
C HIS A 286 0.23 0.06 -23.77
N ILE A 287 1.02 1.10 -23.72
CA ILE A 287 0.95 2.23 -24.65
C ILE A 287 2.32 2.49 -25.26
N ASN A 288 2.37 2.59 -26.58
CA ASN A 288 3.53 3.10 -27.31
C ASN A 288 3.27 4.56 -27.69
N VAL A 289 4.06 5.47 -27.15
CA VAL A 289 3.95 6.90 -27.39
C VAL A 289 4.98 7.32 -28.44
N GLU A 290 4.51 7.90 -29.55
CA GLU A 290 5.31 8.40 -30.65
C GLU A 290 5.45 9.93 -30.56
N ASN A 291 6.46 10.50 -31.30
CA ASN A 291 6.69 11.95 -31.34
C ASN A 291 5.55 12.72 -32.03
#